data_218fc34255c0f52840ee1a490b39f872
#
_entry.id   218fc34255c0f52840ee1a490b39f872
#
_cell.length_a   1.000
_cell.length_b   1.000
_cell.length_c   1.000
_cell.angle_alpha   90.00
_cell.angle_beta   90.00
_cell.angle_gamma   90.00
#
_symmetry.space_group_name_H-M   'P 1'
#
loop_
_entity.id
_entity.type
_entity.pdbx_description
1 polymer ?
#
loop_
_entity_poly.entity_id
_entity_poly.type
_entity_poly.pdbx_seq_one_letter_code
_entity_poly.pdbx_strand_id
1 'polypeptide(L)'
;MKKSLFLILTILITILMLTGCMTGNSARTEKSPTTVPEQTPTASVATPPSEKNGSYPMEITDARGNVTILAKEPMKVVSLSPNITEIIYALGRGDRLVGRTAFCDYPQQAQNVTVVGDFIEWNFETILSLEPDVVFASSLNTEENEKKLKELGVQIVFLTQTESFESVYETISMIGKVLNVEDKSDEMIKQMQKTVLDVQNSVSGLDKPTVYYVVGYGEYGDYTATGETFIASMLEMAGADNIAADITGWVYSLENLMEKDPYMIICSEDAKNFFRQTNGYKELTAVKEGRIYAIDENILVRQGPRLAEGLKKLAEIIHPEILR
;
A
#
# COMPACT_ATOMS: atom_id res chain seq x y z
N MET A 1 -17.67 -33.20 33.86
CA MET A 1 -18.74 -34.20 33.55
C MET A 1 -19.37 -33.88 32.21
N LYS A 2 -19.40 -34.90 31.34
CA LYS A 2 -20.13 -35.03 30.06
C LYS A 2 -19.55 -34.20 28.92
N LYS A 3 -18.71 -34.72 28.01
CA LYS A 3 -18.81 -35.81 27.03
C LYS A 3 -19.85 -35.56 25.93
N SER A 4 -19.25 -35.44 24.70
CA SER A 4 -19.74 -36.07 23.47
C SER A 4 -20.78 -35.30 22.64
N LEU A 5 -20.51 -35.01 21.39
CA LEU A 5 -20.85 -35.92 20.30
C LEU A 5 -20.24 -35.46 18.96
N PHE A 6 -19.43 -36.32 18.41
CA PHE A 6 -19.06 -36.38 16.99
C PHE A 6 -20.27 -36.71 16.15
N LEU A 7 -20.48 -36.07 15.02
CA LEU A 7 -21.22 -36.70 13.92
C LEU A 7 -20.54 -36.35 12.57
N ILE A 8 -19.93 -37.39 12.04
CA ILE A 8 -19.43 -37.56 10.67
C ILE A 8 -20.66 -37.73 9.77
N LEU A 9 -20.73 -37.01 8.65
CA LEU A 9 -21.56 -37.46 7.53
C LEU A 9 -20.80 -37.26 6.21
N THR A 10 -20.25 -38.36 5.73
CA THR A 10 -19.78 -38.62 4.37
C THR A 10 -20.96 -39.06 3.50
N ILE A 11 -21.15 -38.47 2.33
CA ILE A 11 -21.89 -39.03 1.16
C ILE A 11 -21.21 -38.40 -0.07
N LEU A 12 -20.45 -39.14 -0.77
CA LEU A 12 -20.58 -40.14 -1.83
C LEU A 12 -20.87 -39.54 -3.21
N ILE A 13 -19.90 -39.70 -4.04
CA ILE A 13 -19.75 -39.45 -5.48
C ILE A 13 -20.76 -40.30 -6.28
N THR A 14 -21.36 -39.74 -7.33
CA THR A 14 -21.77 -40.52 -8.50
C THR A 14 -21.50 -39.77 -9.80
N ILE A 15 -20.68 -40.39 -10.61
CA ILE A 15 -20.33 -40.14 -12.00
C ILE A 15 -21.50 -40.53 -12.89
N LEU A 16 -21.82 -39.73 -13.90
CA LEU A 16 -22.46 -40.26 -15.11
C LEU A 16 -21.88 -39.55 -16.36
N MET A 17 -21.09 -40.30 -17.10
CA MET A 17 -20.73 -40.06 -18.49
C MET A 17 -21.91 -40.44 -19.39
N LEU A 18 -22.18 -39.62 -20.40
CA LEU A 18 -22.83 -40.11 -21.63
C LEU A 18 -22.32 -39.30 -22.81
N THR A 19 -21.66 -40.06 -23.66
CA THR A 19 -21.18 -39.81 -25.01
C THR A 19 -22.33 -39.64 -26.01
N GLY A 20 -22.12 -38.82 -27.02
CA GLY A 20 -22.99 -38.74 -28.23
C GLY A 20 -22.32 -37.99 -29.37
N CYS A 21 -21.62 -38.72 -30.23
CA CYS A 21 -21.22 -38.30 -31.57
C CYS A 21 -22.43 -38.28 -32.52
N MET A 22 -22.47 -37.33 -33.47
CA MET A 22 -22.88 -37.59 -34.89
C MET A 22 -22.56 -36.37 -35.79
N THR A 23 -21.72 -36.53 -36.65
CA THR A 23 -21.44 -36.41 -38.10
C THR A 23 -22.55 -35.78 -39.00
N GLY A 24 -22.10 -34.99 -40.01
CA GLY A 24 -22.82 -34.68 -41.22
C GLY A 24 -22.54 -33.29 -41.80
N ASN A 25 -21.63 -33.14 -42.65
CA ASN A 25 -21.48 -33.20 -44.07
C ASN A 25 -21.78 -31.90 -44.87
N SER A 26 -20.76 -31.44 -45.52
CA SER A 26 -20.60 -30.76 -46.83
C SER A 26 -21.77 -30.08 -47.53
N ALA A 27 -21.54 -28.83 -47.93
CA ALA A 27 -21.79 -28.43 -49.36
C ALA A 27 -21.02 -27.14 -49.70
N ARG A 28 -20.16 -27.28 -50.64
CA ARG A 28 -19.37 -26.30 -51.38
C ARG A 28 -20.27 -25.69 -52.48
N THR A 29 -20.31 -24.36 -52.60
CA THR A 29 -20.73 -23.71 -53.86
C THR A 29 -19.83 -22.50 -54.13
N GLU A 30 -19.06 -22.63 -55.18
CA GLU A 30 -18.40 -21.55 -55.90
C GLU A 30 -19.42 -20.68 -56.61
N LYS A 31 -19.17 -19.39 -56.67
CA LYS A 31 -19.14 -18.60 -57.93
C LYS A 31 -18.64 -17.16 -57.74
N SER A 32 -17.82 -16.82 -58.65
CA SER A 32 -17.04 -15.67 -59.08
C SER A 32 -17.85 -14.43 -59.54
N PRO A 33 -17.21 -13.39 -60.07
CA PRO A 33 -16.87 -12.12 -59.39
C PRO A 33 -17.73 -10.97 -59.93
N THR A 34 -17.91 -9.93 -59.13
CA THR A 34 -18.50 -8.69 -59.65
C THR A 34 -17.63 -7.49 -59.25
N THR A 35 -17.28 -6.76 -60.27
CA THR A 35 -16.65 -5.46 -60.43
C THR A 35 -16.67 -4.50 -59.24
N VAL A 36 -15.48 -3.95 -58.97
CA VAL A 36 -15.17 -2.81 -58.13
C VAL A 36 -15.60 -1.51 -58.77
N PRO A 37 -16.26 -0.59 -58.10
CA PRO A 37 -16.22 0.83 -58.42
C PRO A 37 -15.11 1.51 -57.60
N GLU A 38 -14.25 2.19 -58.29
CA GLU A 38 -13.24 3.12 -57.85
C GLU A 38 -13.86 4.19 -56.94
N GLN A 39 -13.43 4.21 -55.65
CA GLN A 39 -13.80 5.26 -54.72
C GLN A 39 -12.62 6.22 -54.49
N THR A 40 -12.89 7.47 -54.78
CA THR A 40 -12.11 8.68 -54.52
C THR A 40 -11.60 8.72 -53.09
N PRO A 41 -10.37 9.20 -52.79
CA PRO A 41 -9.86 9.29 -51.42
C PRO A 41 -10.61 10.35 -50.65
N THR A 42 -11.45 9.88 -49.74
CA THR A 42 -12.07 10.75 -48.73
C THR A 42 -11.01 11.11 -47.68
N ALA A 43 -10.84 12.41 -47.48
CA ALA A 43 -9.93 12.96 -46.46
C ALA A 43 -10.14 12.28 -45.09
N SER A 44 -9.05 11.78 -44.53
CA SER A 44 -8.99 11.26 -43.17
C SER A 44 -9.37 12.38 -42.21
N VAL A 45 -10.57 12.29 -41.66
CA VAL A 45 -10.96 13.08 -40.49
C VAL A 45 -10.13 12.55 -39.35
N ALA A 46 -9.18 13.37 -38.90
CA ALA A 46 -8.43 13.10 -37.68
C ALA A 46 -9.44 12.94 -36.53
N THR A 47 -9.56 11.73 -36.02
CA THR A 47 -10.28 11.45 -34.75
C THR A 47 -9.63 12.30 -33.67
N PRO A 48 -10.37 13.16 -32.96
CA PRO A 48 -9.79 13.86 -31.83
C PRO A 48 -9.28 12.83 -30.80
N PRO A 49 -8.19 13.12 -30.07
CA PRO A 49 -7.71 12.21 -29.05
C PRO A 49 -8.87 11.90 -28.11
N SER A 50 -9.12 10.62 -27.89
CA SER A 50 -10.08 10.14 -26.92
C SER A 50 -9.71 10.75 -25.56
N GLU A 51 -10.46 11.72 -25.11
CA GLU A 51 -10.40 12.15 -23.73
C GLU A 51 -10.80 10.94 -22.87
N LYS A 52 -9.82 10.29 -22.29
CA LYS A 52 -9.98 9.34 -21.17
C LYS A 52 -10.31 10.14 -19.92
N ASN A 53 -11.39 10.88 -19.95
CA ASN A 53 -11.93 11.50 -18.74
C ASN A 53 -12.80 10.46 -18.05
N GLY A 54 -12.50 10.14 -16.80
CA GLY A 54 -13.36 9.35 -15.94
C GLY A 54 -14.79 9.90 -16.05
N SER A 55 -15.72 9.06 -16.53
CA SER A 55 -17.08 9.53 -16.75
C SER A 55 -17.82 9.61 -15.42
N TYR A 56 -18.16 10.80 -14.98
CA TYR A 56 -19.10 11.00 -13.88
C TYR A 56 -20.54 11.03 -14.43
N PRO A 57 -21.54 10.52 -13.66
CA PRO A 57 -21.42 9.96 -12.32
C PRO A 57 -20.61 8.66 -12.29
N MET A 58 -19.76 8.51 -11.24
CA MET A 58 -18.88 7.37 -11.06
C MET A 58 -19.34 6.57 -9.84
N GLU A 59 -19.48 5.26 -9.99
CA GLU A 59 -19.71 4.33 -8.91
C GLU A 59 -18.36 3.77 -8.41
N ILE A 60 -18.12 3.89 -7.12
CA ILE A 60 -16.95 3.38 -6.42
C ILE A 60 -17.40 2.34 -5.41
N THR A 61 -16.88 1.12 -5.52
CA THR A 61 -16.97 0.12 -4.46
C THR A 61 -15.67 0.18 -3.65
N ASP A 62 -15.78 0.54 -2.38
CA ASP A 62 -14.64 0.68 -1.48
C ASP A 62 -14.17 -0.68 -0.91
N ALA A 63 -13.09 -0.69 -0.14
CA ALA A 63 -12.49 -1.89 0.42
C ALA A 63 -13.38 -2.62 1.44
N ARG A 64 -14.40 -1.97 1.96
CA ARG A 64 -15.42 -2.58 2.84
C ARG A 64 -16.67 -3.03 2.09
N GLY A 65 -16.66 -2.90 0.75
CA GLY A 65 -17.81 -3.23 -0.10
C GLY A 65 -18.92 -2.18 -0.10
N ASN A 66 -18.68 -0.98 0.44
CA ASN A 66 -19.65 0.10 0.35
C ASN A 66 -19.61 0.72 -1.04
N VAL A 67 -20.79 1.03 -1.56
CA VAL A 67 -20.93 1.71 -2.85
C VAL A 67 -21.14 3.20 -2.61
N THR A 68 -20.27 4.01 -3.20
CA THR A 68 -20.33 5.48 -3.19
C THR A 68 -20.52 5.98 -4.61
N ILE A 69 -21.52 6.85 -4.84
CA ILE A 69 -21.77 7.45 -6.16
C ILE A 69 -21.27 8.89 -6.14
N LEU A 70 -20.24 9.17 -6.92
CA LEU A 70 -19.71 10.52 -7.11
C LEU A 70 -20.39 11.13 -8.34
N ALA A 71 -21.26 12.10 -8.13
CA ALA A 71 -22.03 12.73 -9.21
C ALA A 71 -21.17 13.58 -10.16
N LYS A 72 -20.02 14.06 -9.67
CA LYS A 72 -19.06 14.92 -10.39
C LYS A 72 -17.65 14.66 -9.85
N GLU A 73 -16.65 15.14 -10.56
CA GLU A 73 -15.25 15.12 -10.12
C GLU A 73 -15.09 15.83 -8.77
N PRO A 74 -14.50 15.19 -7.73
CA PRO A 74 -14.30 15.80 -6.43
C PRO A 74 -13.29 16.95 -6.48
N MET A 75 -13.68 18.12 -6.02
CA MET A 75 -12.85 19.32 -5.94
C MET A 75 -12.47 19.68 -4.49
N LYS A 76 -13.19 19.16 -3.50
CA LYS A 76 -12.91 19.30 -2.08
C LYS A 76 -12.75 17.94 -1.45
N VAL A 77 -11.55 17.64 -0.99
CA VAL A 77 -11.16 16.32 -0.49
C VAL A 77 -10.70 16.42 0.95
N VAL A 78 -11.12 15.48 1.79
CA VAL A 78 -10.58 15.31 3.14
C VAL A 78 -9.80 13.98 3.19
N SER A 79 -8.61 14.02 3.76
CA SER A 79 -7.75 12.86 3.97
C SER A 79 -7.64 12.55 5.47
N LEU A 80 -8.00 11.33 5.86
CA LEU A 80 -7.96 10.88 7.25
C LEU A 80 -6.74 9.99 7.56
N SER A 81 -5.71 10.02 6.69
CA SER A 81 -4.47 9.28 6.93
C SER A 81 -3.27 9.91 6.20
N PRO A 82 -2.05 9.86 6.79
CA PRO A 82 -0.84 10.42 6.18
C PRO A 82 -0.50 9.86 4.79
N ASN A 83 -0.59 8.55 4.60
CA ASN A 83 -0.30 7.92 3.30
C ASN A 83 -1.26 8.41 2.21
N ILE A 84 -2.54 8.58 2.52
CA ILE A 84 -3.55 9.12 1.61
C ILE A 84 -3.20 10.57 1.22
N THR A 85 -2.84 11.39 2.21
CA THR A 85 -2.37 12.75 1.97
C THR A 85 -1.18 12.78 1.02
N GLU A 86 -0.18 11.94 1.27
CA GLU A 86 1.01 11.83 0.42
C GLU A 86 0.66 11.42 -1.02
N ILE A 87 -0.25 10.46 -1.20
CA ILE A 87 -0.71 10.03 -2.53
C ILE A 87 -1.41 11.16 -3.26
N ILE A 88 -2.33 11.88 -2.60
CA ILE A 88 -3.05 13.02 -3.21
C ILE A 88 -2.08 14.08 -3.72
N TYR A 89 -1.07 14.44 -2.93
CA TYR A 89 -0.04 15.40 -3.34
C TYR A 89 0.84 14.86 -4.47
N ALA A 90 1.27 13.61 -4.39
CA ALA A 90 2.12 12.98 -5.40
C ALA A 90 1.39 12.84 -6.76
N LEU A 91 0.07 12.64 -6.75
CA LEU A 91 -0.78 12.65 -7.94
C LEU A 91 -1.06 14.08 -8.48
N GLY A 92 -0.53 15.13 -7.80
CA GLY A 92 -0.70 16.52 -8.21
C GLY A 92 -2.11 17.06 -7.97
N ARG A 93 -2.80 16.55 -6.94
CA ARG A 93 -4.14 17.01 -6.51
C ARG A 93 -4.16 17.61 -5.10
N GLY A 94 -3.01 18.00 -4.60
CA GLY A 94 -2.89 18.65 -3.29
C GLY A 94 -3.70 19.95 -3.15
N ASP A 95 -3.99 20.65 -4.25
CA ASP A 95 -4.85 21.83 -4.31
C ASP A 95 -6.32 21.55 -3.96
N ARG A 96 -6.75 20.27 -4.06
CA ARG A 96 -8.09 19.83 -3.69
C ARG A 96 -8.22 19.44 -2.22
N LEU A 97 -7.11 19.27 -1.51
CA LEU A 97 -7.11 18.84 -0.11
C LEU A 97 -7.53 20.00 0.79
N VAL A 98 -8.75 19.92 1.34
CA VAL A 98 -9.32 20.96 2.23
C VAL A 98 -9.25 20.58 3.71
N GLY A 99 -9.05 19.28 4.04
CA GLY A 99 -8.93 18.80 5.41
C GLY A 99 -7.99 17.60 5.52
N ARG A 100 -7.27 17.51 6.66
CA ARG A 100 -6.34 16.43 6.97
C ARG A 100 -6.29 16.09 8.46
N THR A 101 -5.76 14.94 8.84
CA THR A 101 -5.45 14.67 10.26
C THR A 101 -4.19 15.40 10.71
N ALA A 102 -4.01 15.54 12.02
CA ALA A 102 -2.84 16.19 12.63
C ALA A 102 -1.51 15.51 12.24
N PHE A 103 -1.55 14.20 11.90
CA PHE A 103 -0.38 13.42 11.52
C PHE A 103 0.01 13.51 10.04
N CYS A 104 -0.78 14.19 9.22
CA CYS A 104 -0.49 14.42 7.80
C CYS A 104 0.48 15.59 7.64
N ASP A 105 1.75 15.37 7.84
CA ASP A 105 2.81 16.40 7.88
C ASP A 105 3.68 16.46 6.61
N TYR A 106 3.49 15.50 5.69
CA TYR A 106 4.24 15.43 4.43
C TYR A 106 3.28 15.42 3.21
N PRO A 107 3.64 16.12 2.11
CA PRO A 107 4.75 17.07 2.02
C PRO A 107 4.50 18.31 2.91
N GLN A 108 5.51 19.14 3.09
CA GLN A 108 5.42 20.30 3.99
C GLN A 108 4.20 21.20 3.73
N GLN A 109 3.76 21.30 2.46
CA GLN A 109 2.58 22.06 2.06
C GLN A 109 1.29 21.54 2.70
N ALA A 110 1.22 20.23 3.02
CA ALA A 110 0.06 19.66 3.68
C ALA A 110 -0.20 20.28 5.05
N GLN A 111 0.85 20.77 5.73
CA GLN A 111 0.73 21.40 7.05
C GLN A 111 -0.12 22.68 7.06
N ASN A 112 -0.33 23.31 5.90
CA ASN A 112 -1.18 24.47 5.74
C ASN A 112 -2.67 24.14 5.59
N VAL A 113 -3.02 22.85 5.44
CA VAL A 113 -4.41 22.39 5.29
C VAL A 113 -5.07 22.24 6.66
N THR A 114 -6.36 22.54 6.73
CA THR A 114 -7.15 22.49 7.97
C THR A 114 -7.06 21.10 8.63
N VAL A 115 -6.78 21.09 9.93
CA VAL A 115 -6.78 19.86 10.75
C VAL A 115 -8.21 19.51 11.12
N VAL A 116 -8.63 18.26 10.80
CA VAL A 116 -9.98 17.75 11.08
C VAL A 116 -10.00 16.69 12.18
N GLY A 117 -8.93 16.60 12.96
CA GLY A 117 -8.77 15.61 14.05
C GLY A 117 -7.50 14.80 13.91
N ASP A 118 -7.48 13.63 14.55
CA ASP A 118 -6.38 12.66 14.49
C ASP A 118 -6.84 11.30 13.93
N PHE A 119 -6.15 10.18 14.26
CA PHE A 119 -6.54 8.84 13.81
C PHE A 119 -7.82 8.30 14.48
N ILE A 120 -8.13 8.75 15.68
CA ILE A 120 -9.19 8.21 16.55
C ILE A 120 -10.33 9.23 16.68
N GLU A 121 -9.98 10.49 16.95
CA GLU A 121 -10.94 11.55 17.24
C GLU A 121 -11.07 12.50 16.04
N TRP A 122 -12.20 12.39 15.32
CA TRP A 122 -12.53 13.26 14.20
C TRP A 122 -13.41 14.43 14.64
N ASN A 123 -13.07 15.61 14.18
CA ASN A 123 -13.92 16.78 14.35
C ASN A 123 -14.96 16.81 13.23
N PHE A 124 -16.11 16.20 13.46
CA PHE A 124 -17.20 16.10 12.48
C PHE A 124 -17.73 17.49 12.08
N GLU A 125 -17.78 18.43 13.01
CA GLU A 125 -18.24 19.80 12.71
C GLU A 125 -17.29 20.49 11.73
N THR A 126 -15.98 20.37 11.95
CA THR A 126 -14.98 20.89 11.02
C THR A 126 -15.06 20.20 9.67
N ILE A 127 -15.19 18.85 9.63
CA ILE A 127 -15.33 18.13 8.36
C ILE A 127 -16.54 18.65 7.58
N LEU A 128 -17.70 18.77 8.22
CA LEU A 128 -18.93 19.25 7.59
C LEU A 128 -18.81 20.70 7.10
N SER A 129 -18.15 21.57 7.87
CA SER A 129 -17.96 22.98 7.50
C SER A 129 -17.08 23.16 6.26
N LEU A 130 -16.22 22.19 5.95
CA LEU A 130 -15.41 22.20 4.73
C LEU A 130 -16.20 21.79 3.48
N GLU A 131 -17.41 21.22 3.65
CA GLU A 131 -18.27 20.72 2.56
C GLU A 131 -17.50 19.81 1.59
N PRO A 132 -16.88 18.70 2.04
CA PRO A 132 -16.10 17.87 1.17
C PRO A 132 -16.98 17.12 0.16
N ASP A 133 -16.51 17.03 -1.09
CA ASP A 133 -17.13 16.17 -2.10
C ASP A 133 -16.84 14.67 -1.80
N VAL A 134 -15.70 14.37 -1.18
CA VAL A 134 -15.29 13.02 -0.76
C VAL A 134 -14.33 13.07 0.43
N VAL A 135 -14.46 12.09 1.32
CA VAL A 135 -13.53 11.82 2.43
C VAL A 135 -12.86 10.48 2.17
N PHE A 136 -11.54 10.44 2.17
CA PHE A 136 -10.79 9.19 2.13
C PHE A 136 -10.42 8.75 3.55
N ALA A 137 -10.71 7.51 3.87
CA ALA A 137 -10.41 6.88 5.14
C ALA A 137 -9.61 5.57 4.96
N SER A 138 -8.96 5.10 6.01
CA SER A 138 -8.13 3.90 6.01
C SER A 138 -8.50 2.93 7.13
N SER A 139 -7.83 1.78 7.19
CA SER A 139 -8.05 0.74 8.22
C SER A 139 -7.76 1.20 9.65
N LEU A 140 -7.01 2.31 9.81
CA LEU A 140 -6.78 2.91 11.13
C LEU A 140 -8.03 3.60 11.70
N ASN A 141 -9.05 3.79 10.89
CA ASN A 141 -10.26 4.51 11.26
C ASN A 141 -11.37 3.56 11.74
N THR A 142 -12.13 3.97 12.75
CA THR A 142 -13.18 3.14 13.32
C THR A 142 -14.44 3.10 12.45
N GLU A 143 -15.13 1.95 12.44
CA GLU A 143 -16.41 1.81 11.72
C GLU A 143 -17.49 2.75 12.27
N GLU A 144 -17.43 3.09 13.57
CA GLU A 144 -18.36 4.02 14.21
C GLU A 144 -18.25 5.42 13.60
N ASN A 145 -17.03 5.93 13.45
CA ASN A 145 -16.76 7.23 12.86
C ASN A 145 -17.19 7.28 11.39
N GLU A 146 -16.93 6.22 10.64
CA GLU A 146 -17.36 6.10 9.25
C GLU A 146 -18.89 6.12 9.13
N LYS A 147 -19.59 5.32 9.95
CA LYS A 147 -21.05 5.30 9.98
C LYS A 147 -21.62 6.68 10.28
N LYS A 148 -21.04 7.39 11.24
CA LYS A 148 -21.46 8.74 11.60
C LYS A 148 -21.29 9.73 10.45
N LEU A 149 -20.18 9.69 9.70
CA LEU A 149 -20.02 10.55 8.51
C LEU A 149 -21.06 10.25 7.44
N LYS A 150 -21.36 8.95 7.19
CA LYS A 150 -22.42 8.55 6.24
C LYS A 150 -23.81 9.05 6.66
N GLU A 151 -24.15 8.95 7.94
CA GLU A 151 -25.41 9.46 8.51
C GLU A 151 -25.53 10.98 8.36
N LEU A 152 -24.40 11.68 8.36
CA LEU A 152 -24.32 13.13 8.10
C LEU A 152 -24.30 13.49 6.60
N GLY A 153 -24.46 12.50 5.70
CA GLY A 153 -24.54 12.70 4.26
C GLY A 153 -23.19 12.91 3.56
N VAL A 154 -22.07 12.66 4.23
CA VAL A 154 -20.73 12.79 3.65
C VAL A 154 -20.38 11.57 2.82
N GLN A 155 -19.89 11.76 1.59
CA GLN A 155 -19.37 10.69 0.76
C GLN A 155 -18.02 10.24 1.30
N ILE A 156 -17.89 8.96 1.61
CA ILE A 156 -16.65 8.38 2.15
C ILE A 156 -16.22 7.20 1.29
N VAL A 157 -14.93 7.15 0.97
CA VAL A 157 -14.28 6.01 0.29
C VAL A 157 -13.24 5.43 1.23
N PHE A 158 -13.47 4.18 1.62
CA PHE A 158 -12.58 3.45 2.50
C PHE A 158 -11.52 2.72 1.68
N LEU A 159 -10.24 3.00 1.96
CA LEU A 159 -9.11 2.43 1.25
C LEU A 159 -8.51 1.27 2.05
N THR A 160 -8.27 0.15 1.38
CA THR A 160 -7.64 -1.02 1.98
C THR A 160 -6.22 -0.67 2.43
N GLN A 161 -5.85 -1.22 3.58
CA GLN A 161 -4.46 -1.29 4.02
C GLN A 161 -4.19 -2.73 4.47
N THR A 162 -3.98 -3.61 3.50
CA THR A 162 -3.26 -4.85 3.76
C THR A 162 -1.78 -4.54 3.67
N GLU A 163 -0.95 -5.27 4.38
CA GLU A 163 0.48 -4.97 4.47
C GLU A 163 1.24 -5.56 3.29
N SER A 164 1.09 -4.94 2.11
CA SER A 164 1.78 -5.35 0.88
C SER A 164 1.96 -4.18 -0.10
N PHE A 165 2.93 -4.31 -1.02
CA PHE A 165 3.09 -3.36 -2.12
C PHE A 165 1.88 -3.32 -3.04
N GLU A 166 1.23 -4.48 -3.28
CA GLU A 166 0.03 -4.60 -4.10
C GLU A 166 -1.10 -3.73 -3.56
N SER A 167 -1.32 -3.77 -2.24
CA SER A 167 -2.33 -2.94 -1.57
C SER A 167 -2.04 -1.44 -1.70
N VAL A 168 -0.77 -1.06 -1.66
CA VAL A 168 -0.36 0.33 -1.91
C VAL A 168 -0.69 0.73 -3.36
N TYR A 169 -0.43 -0.14 -4.34
CA TYR A 169 -0.78 0.12 -5.74
C TYR A 169 -2.29 0.24 -5.94
N GLU A 170 -3.08 -0.62 -5.32
CA GLU A 170 -4.55 -0.54 -5.34
C GLU A 170 -5.05 0.78 -4.74
N THR A 171 -4.47 1.21 -3.62
CA THR A 171 -4.79 2.49 -2.96
C THR A 171 -4.48 3.68 -3.88
N ILE A 172 -3.28 3.69 -4.50
CA ILE A 172 -2.88 4.73 -5.45
C ILE A 172 -3.82 4.76 -6.66
N SER A 173 -4.14 3.59 -7.22
CA SER A 173 -5.06 3.46 -8.35
C SER A 173 -6.46 3.96 -8.02
N MET A 174 -7.01 3.60 -6.84
CA MET A 174 -8.32 4.03 -6.39
C MET A 174 -8.40 5.55 -6.22
N ILE A 175 -7.39 6.16 -5.57
CA ILE A 175 -7.32 7.62 -5.43
C ILE A 175 -7.18 8.29 -6.80
N GLY A 176 -6.34 7.74 -7.68
CA GLY A 176 -6.16 8.21 -9.06
C GLY A 176 -7.48 8.22 -9.84
N LYS A 177 -8.26 7.15 -9.72
CA LYS A 177 -9.59 7.01 -10.34
C LYS A 177 -10.57 8.04 -9.78
N VAL A 178 -10.69 8.14 -8.45
CA VAL A 178 -11.61 9.09 -7.77
C VAL A 178 -11.26 10.55 -8.08
N LEU A 179 -9.99 10.87 -8.29
CA LEU A 179 -9.53 12.25 -8.55
C LEU A 179 -9.29 12.55 -10.05
N ASN A 180 -9.69 11.65 -10.95
CA ASN A 180 -9.56 11.77 -12.40
C ASN A 180 -8.12 12.04 -12.85
N VAL A 181 -7.18 11.20 -12.36
CA VAL A 181 -5.75 11.23 -12.71
C VAL A 181 -5.17 9.82 -12.87
N GLU A 182 -5.92 8.92 -13.48
CA GLU A 182 -5.57 7.52 -13.66
C GLU A 182 -4.23 7.33 -14.37
N ASP A 183 -3.96 8.10 -15.43
CA ASP A 183 -2.67 8.03 -16.15
C ASP A 183 -1.48 8.33 -15.23
N LYS A 184 -1.63 9.27 -14.27
CA LYS A 184 -0.57 9.59 -13.30
C LYS A 184 -0.40 8.50 -12.24
N SER A 185 -1.52 7.92 -11.78
CA SER A 185 -1.45 6.81 -10.83
C SER A 185 -0.81 5.57 -11.47
N ASP A 186 -1.14 5.26 -12.72
CA ASP A 186 -0.54 4.16 -13.47
C ASP A 186 0.98 4.36 -13.66
N GLU A 187 1.39 5.57 -14.01
CA GLU A 187 2.82 5.90 -14.14
C GLU A 187 3.56 5.74 -12.80
N MET A 188 2.99 6.27 -11.72
CA MET A 188 3.55 6.16 -10.37
C MET A 188 3.70 4.69 -9.95
N ILE A 189 2.66 3.89 -10.14
CA ILE A 189 2.67 2.45 -9.82
C ILE A 189 3.77 1.73 -10.61
N LYS A 190 3.89 1.99 -11.92
CA LYS A 190 4.95 1.41 -12.76
C LYS A 190 6.36 1.78 -12.27
N GLN A 191 6.56 3.02 -11.85
CA GLN A 191 7.85 3.48 -11.31
C GLN A 191 8.17 2.79 -9.98
N MET A 192 7.18 2.66 -9.09
CA MET A 192 7.34 1.93 -7.82
C MET A 192 7.65 0.45 -8.06
N GLN A 193 6.89 -0.23 -8.93
CA GLN A 193 7.12 -1.64 -9.29
C GLN A 193 8.52 -1.86 -9.87
N LYS A 194 8.95 -0.94 -10.74
CA LYS A 194 10.32 -0.99 -11.28
C LYS A 194 11.37 -0.87 -10.18
N THR A 195 11.21 0.07 -9.26
CA THR A 195 12.15 0.25 -8.13
C THR A 195 12.21 -1.00 -7.26
N VAL A 196 11.06 -1.60 -6.94
CA VAL A 196 10.99 -2.86 -6.15
C VAL A 196 11.74 -3.99 -6.87
N LEU A 197 11.50 -4.16 -8.17
CA LEU A 197 12.17 -5.20 -8.97
C LEU A 197 13.68 -4.95 -9.08
N ASP A 198 14.10 -3.70 -9.30
CA ASP A 198 15.51 -3.33 -9.39
C ASP A 198 16.24 -3.63 -8.07
N VAL A 199 15.62 -3.35 -6.92
CA VAL A 199 16.17 -3.68 -5.61
C VAL A 199 16.33 -5.18 -5.45
N GLN A 200 15.26 -5.97 -5.68
CA GLN A 200 15.31 -7.43 -5.55
C GLN A 200 16.39 -8.06 -6.44
N ASN A 201 16.53 -7.55 -7.67
CA ASN A 201 17.58 -8.01 -8.59
C ASN A 201 18.99 -7.64 -8.10
N SER A 202 19.16 -6.45 -7.53
CA SER A 202 20.47 -5.96 -7.09
C SER A 202 21.02 -6.71 -5.87
N VAL A 203 20.14 -7.24 -5.01
CA VAL A 203 20.54 -8.00 -3.82
C VAL A 203 20.50 -9.52 -4.04
N SER A 204 20.04 -9.97 -5.21
CA SER A 204 19.92 -11.39 -5.54
C SER A 204 21.29 -12.07 -5.55
N GLY A 205 21.41 -13.15 -4.75
CA GLY A 205 22.65 -13.92 -4.65
C GLY A 205 23.72 -13.32 -3.75
N LEU A 206 23.46 -12.19 -3.09
CA LEU A 206 24.33 -11.64 -2.05
C LEU A 206 24.12 -12.40 -0.73
N ASP A 207 25.16 -12.39 0.12
CA ASP A 207 25.07 -12.92 1.49
C ASP A 207 24.10 -12.06 2.29
N LYS A 208 23.19 -12.69 3.04
CA LYS A 208 22.19 -11.99 3.84
C LYS A 208 22.73 -11.70 5.25
N PRO A 209 23.08 -10.43 5.59
CA PRO A 209 23.49 -10.11 6.96
C PRO A 209 22.28 -10.21 7.90
N THR A 210 22.53 -10.62 9.15
CA THR A 210 21.51 -10.61 10.21
C THR A 210 21.20 -9.19 10.64
N VAL A 211 19.91 -8.84 10.68
CA VAL A 211 19.43 -7.49 10.97
C VAL A 211 18.43 -7.48 12.13
N TYR A 212 18.56 -6.52 13.02
CA TYR A 212 17.53 -6.14 13.97
C TYR A 212 16.98 -4.77 13.59
N TYR A 213 15.67 -4.69 13.37
CA TYR A 213 14.98 -3.43 13.10
C TYR A 213 14.28 -2.95 14.38
N VAL A 214 14.61 -1.74 14.84
CA VAL A 214 14.05 -1.17 16.09
C VAL A 214 12.77 -0.43 15.80
N VAL A 215 11.65 -0.92 16.36
CA VAL A 215 10.34 -0.24 16.33
C VAL A 215 10.10 0.54 17.63
N GLY A 216 10.50 -0.03 18.76
CA GLY A 216 10.43 0.61 20.05
C GLY A 216 11.56 0.15 20.95
N TYR A 217 11.85 0.91 22.01
CA TYR A 217 12.99 0.63 22.89
C TYR A 217 12.84 1.28 24.26
N GLY A 218 13.56 0.76 25.25
CA GLY A 218 13.74 1.37 26.56
C GLY A 218 12.58 1.16 27.52
N GLU A 219 12.11 2.24 28.16
CA GLU A 219 11.14 2.18 29.27
C GLU A 219 9.81 1.52 28.88
N TYR A 220 9.40 1.64 27.64
CA TYR A 220 8.14 1.08 27.13
C TYR A 220 8.29 -0.34 26.59
N GLY A 221 9.47 -0.93 26.67
CA GLY A 221 9.80 -2.26 26.13
C GLY A 221 10.49 -2.21 24.78
N ASP A 222 11.06 -3.34 24.39
CA ASP A 222 11.72 -3.50 23.11
C ASP A 222 10.74 -4.11 22.11
N TYR A 223 10.56 -3.44 20.98
CA TYR A 223 9.70 -3.84 19.89
C TYR A 223 10.47 -3.88 18.58
N THR A 224 10.19 -4.89 17.76
CA THR A 224 10.87 -5.10 16.48
C THR A 224 9.88 -5.45 15.38
N ALA A 225 10.34 -5.42 14.15
CA ALA A 225 9.62 -5.93 13.00
C ALA A 225 9.69 -7.47 12.97
N THR A 226 8.71 -8.15 13.57
CA THR A 226 8.58 -9.61 13.58
C THR A 226 8.10 -10.14 12.24
N GLY A 227 8.22 -11.46 11.99
CA GLY A 227 8.00 -12.08 10.68
C GLY A 227 6.64 -11.82 10.02
N GLU A 228 5.64 -11.45 10.81
CA GLU A 228 4.29 -11.14 10.32
C GLU A 228 4.12 -9.67 9.86
N THR A 229 5.15 -8.84 10.02
CA THR A 229 5.06 -7.41 9.72
C THR A 229 5.49 -7.09 8.29
N PHE A 230 4.94 -6.00 7.74
CA PHE A 230 5.32 -5.55 6.41
C PHE A 230 6.79 -5.09 6.36
N ILE A 231 7.30 -4.49 7.45
CA ILE A 231 8.71 -4.11 7.54
C ILE A 231 9.62 -5.35 7.45
N ALA A 232 9.23 -6.48 8.08
CA ALA A 232 9.97 -7.74 7.94
C ALA A 232 10.04 -8.20 6.49
N SER A 233 8.92 -8.13 5.76
CA SER A 233 8.89 -8.43 4.32
C SER A 233 9.81 -7.49 3.53
N MET A 234 9.86 -6.20 3.88
CA MET A 234 10.76 -5.24 3.23
C MET A 234 12.24 -5.54 3.55
N LEU A 235 12.56 -5.96 4.77
CA LEU A 235 13.92 -6.38 5.13
C LEU A 235 14.36 -7.60 4.31
N GLU A 236 13.48 -8.59 4.14
CA GLU A 236 13.75 -9.77 3.31
C GLU A 236 13.94 -9.37 1.83
N MET A 237 13.06 -8.53 1.29
CA MET A 237 13.16 -8.00 -0.08
C MET A 237 14.44 -7.19 -0.30
N ALA A 238 14.95 -6.52 0.74
CA ALA A 238 16.20 -5.78 0.74
C ALA A 238 17.44 -6.67 0.98
N GLY A 239 17.27 -8.01 1.07
CA GLY A 239 18.35 -8.97 1.20
C GLY A 239 18.89 -9.17 2.62
N ALA A 240 18.09 -8.88 3.65
CA ALA A 240 18.45 -9.13 5.05
C ALA A 240 17.97 -10.52 5.54
N ASP A 241 18.64 -10.98 6.61
CA ASP A 241 18.16 -12.03 7.50
C ASP A 241 17.64 -11.37 8.78
N ASN A 242 16.31 -11.25 8.91
CA ASN A 242 15.69 -10.63 10.07
C ASN A 242 15.75 -11.58 11.27
N ILE A 243 16.47 -11.23 12.35
CA ILE A 243 16.60 -12.09 13.54
C ILE A 243 15.29 -12.38 14.28
N ALA A 244 14.23 -11.65 13.96
CA ALA A 244 12.89 -11.80 14.51
C ALA A 244 11.88 -12.42 13.52
N ALA A 245 12.35 -13.01 12.41
CA ALA A 245 11.48 -13.56 11.37
C ALA A 245 10.55 -14.70 11.87
N ASP A 246 11.01 -15.47 12.85
CA ASP A 246 10.26 -16.62 13.41
C ASP A 246 9.36 -16.22 14.60
N ILE A 247 9.26 -14.92 14.92
CA ILE A 247 8.52 -14.40 16.06
C ILE A 247 7.23 -13.72 15.62
N THR A 248 6.18 -13.83 16.42
CA THR A 248 4.89 -13.15 16.25
C THR A 248 4.68 -12.11 17.35
N GLY A 249 3.83 -11.11 17.08
CA GLY A 249 3.69 -9.93 17.93
C GLY A 249 4.85 -8.96 17.72
N TRP A 250 5.00 -7.96 18.57
CA TRP A 250 6.00 -6.91 18.39
C TRP A 250 7.15 -6.97 19.40
N VAL A 251 6.96 -7.73 20.49
CA VAL A 251 7.86 -7.74 21.65
C VAL A 251 9.10 -8.59 21.39
N TYR A 252 10.27 -8.01 21.64
CA TYR A 252 11.55 -8.69 21.52
C TYR A 252 12.46 -8.30 22.70
N SER A 253 12.80 -9.25 23.60
CA SER A 253 13.54 -8.91 24.79
C SER A 253 15.00 -8.54 24.49
N LEU A 254 15.57 -7.66 25.32
CA LEU A 254 17.00 -7.32 25.26
C LEU A 254 17.89 -8.56 25.42
N GLU A 255 17.47 -9.54 26.24
CA GLU A 255 18.23 -10.79 26.42
C GLU A 255 18.32 -11.58 25.11
N ASN A 256 17.19 -11.72 24.39
CA ASN A 256 17.18 -12.35 23.07
C ASN A 256 18.03 -11.58 22.06
N LEU A 257 17.96 -10.24 22.11
CA LEU A 257 18.76 -9.39 21.23
C LEU A 257 20.26 -9.56 21.49
N MET A 258 20.66 -9.67 22.77
CA MET A 258 22.06 -9.91 23.15
C MET A 258 22.53 -11.33 22.78
N GLU A 259 21.66 -12.34 22.90
CA GLU A 259 21.97 -13.71 22.50
C GLU A 259 22.15 -13.85 20.98
N LYS A 260 21.28 -13.22 20.20
CA LYS A 260 21.34 -13.25 18.72
C LYS A 260 22.47 -12.39 18.15
N ASP A 261 22.84 -11.30 18.85
CA ASP A 261 23.89 -10.34 18.50
C ASP A 261 23.97 -10.06 16.97
N PRO A 262 22.96 -9.39 16.40
CA PRO A 262 22.82 -9.23 14.94
C PRO A 262 24.02 -8.50 14.34
N TYR A 263 24.33 -8.79 13.07
CA TYR A 263 25.41 -8.12 12.35
C TYR A 263 25.19 -6.60 12.29
N MET A 264 23.95 -6.13 12.07
CA MET A 264 23.62 -4.70 12.05
C MET A 264 22.28 -4.40 12.70
N ILE A 265 22.11 -3.12 13.06
CA ILE A 265 20.87 -2.58 13.64
C ILE A 265 20.41 -1.43 12.75
N ILE A 266 19.11 -1.42 12.41
CA ILE A 266 18.44 -0.35 11.68
C ILE A 266 17.37 0.26 12.59
N CYS A 267 17.35 1.58 12.74
CA CYS A 267 16.53 2.27 13.73
C CYS A 267 16.27 3.73 13.34
N SER A 268 15.52 4.47 14.18
CA SER A 268 15.47 5.94 14.11
C SER A 268 16.77 6.57 14.64
N GLU A 269 17.01 7.86 14.35
CA GLU A 269 18.20 8.57 14.87
C GLU A 269 18.19 8.66 16.40
N ASP A 270 17.00 8.80 17.01
CA ASP A 270 16.85 8.84 18.48
C ASP A 270 17.17 7.48 19.10
N ALA A 271 16.68 6.38 18.52
CA ALA A 271 17.01 5.03 18.96
C ALA A 271 18.51 4.75 18.86
N LYS A 272 19.15 5.19 17.77
CA LYS A 272 20.61 5.05 17.58
C LYS A 272 21.40 5.73 18.69
N ASN A 273 20.99 6.91 19.11
CA ASN A 273 21.63 7.63 20.23
C ASN A 273 21.39 6.91 21.56
N PHE A 274 20.19 6.41 21.79
CA PHE A 274 19.84 5.62 22.97
C PHE A 274 20.67 4.33 23.08
N PHE A 275 20.75 3.54 22.00
CA PHE A 275 21.52 2.28 21.94
C PHE A 275 22.99 2.48 22.24
N ARG A 276 23.59 3.57 21.76
CA ARG A 276 25.00 3.89 22.02
C ARG A 276 25.34 4.26 23.47
N GLN A 277 24.35 4.71 24.25
CA GLN A 277 24.56 5.23 25.58
C GLN A 277 24.06 4.31 26.70
N THR A 278 23.10 3.43 26.37
CA THR A 278 22.38 2.63 27.37
C THR A 278 23.06 1.27 27.60
N ASN A 279 23.22 0.91 28.87
CA ASN A 279 23.77 -0.39 29.28
C ASN A 279 22.89 -1.53 28.72
N GLY A 280 23.50 -2.62 28.33
CA GLY A 280 22.88 -3.73 27.62
C GLY A 280 22.95 -3.52 26.11
N TYR A 281 22.42 -2.42 25.57
CA TYR A 281 22.43 -2.16 24.13
C TYR A 281 23.81 -1.77 23.60
N LYS A 282 24.57 -0.95 24.31
CA LYS A 282 25.92 -0.53 23.90
C LYS A 282 26.95 -1.69 23.89
N GLU A 283 26.62 -2.81 24.55
CA GLU A 283 27.40 -4.04 24.57
C GLU A 283 27.25 -4.89 23.31
N LEU A 284 26.21 -4.67 22.49
CA LEU A 284 26.01 -5.35 21.21
C LEU A 284 27.19 -5.09 20.26
N THR A 285 27.63 -6.13 19.55
CA THR A 285 28.75 -6.05 18.60
C THR A 285 28.47 -5.03 17.51
N ALA A 286 27.26 -4.99 16.97
CA ALA A 286 26.86 -4.02 15.95
C ALA A 286 27.02 -2.56 16.44
N VAL A 287 26.72 -2.27 17.72
CA VAL A 287 26.84 -0.93 18.30
C VAL A 287 28.32 -0.56 18.49
N LYS A 288 29.13 -1.48 19.05
CA LYS A 288 30.59 -1.28 19.26
C LYS A 288 31.34 -1.03 17.97
N GLU A 289 30.94 -1.73 16.90
CA GLU A 289 31.60 -1.62 15.60
C GLU A 289 30.96 -0.54 14.69
N GLY A 290 29.97 0.17 15.21
CA GLY A 290 29.35 1.29 14.49
C GLY A 290 28.37 0.86 13.39
N ARG A 291 27.98 -0.44 13.31
CA ARG A 291 27.00 -0.97 12.36
C ARG A 291 25.54 -0.74 12.85
N ILE A 292 25.28 0.46 13.32
CA ILE A 292 23.94 0.95 13.68
C ILE A 292 23.59 2.12 12.77
N TYR A 293 22.52 1.96 12.01
CA TYR A 293 22.14 2.86 10.93
C TYR A 293 20.77 3.47 11.20
N ALA A 294 20.67 4.77 10.94
CA ALA A 294 19.40 5.48 11.06
C ALA A 294 18.67 5.53 9.70
N ILE A 295 17.36 5.38 9.76
CA ILE A 295 16.45 5.57 8.63
C ILE A 295 15.23 6.38 9.10
N ASP A 296 14.67 7.20 8.20
CA ASP A 296 13.36 7.83 8.45
C ASP A 296 12.27 6.74 8.40
N GLU A 297 11.71 6.40 9.55
CA GLU A 297 10.68 5.36 9.66
C GLU A 297 9.43 5.68 8.83
N ASN A 298 9.11 6.99 8.64
CA ASN A 298 7.93 7.39 7.90
C ASN A 298 7.91 6.89 6.44
N ILE A 299 9.08 6.65 5.83
CA ILE A 299 9.14 6.10 4.47
C ILE A 299 8.89 4.58 4.43
N LEU A 300 8.88 3.91 5.59
CA LEU A 300 8.64 2.47 5.72
C LEU A 300 7.23 2.17 6.26
N VAL A 301 6.75 2.97 7.23
CA VAL A 301 5.45 2.73 7.87
C VAL A 301 4.28 3.39 7.14
N ARG A 302 4.52 4.47 6.40
CA ARG A 302 3.48 5.12 5.60
C ARG A 302 3.37 4.43 4.25
N GLN A 303 2.37 3.58 4.10
CA GLN A 303 2.11 2.79 2.89
C GLN A 303 1.63 3.70 1.74
N GLY A 304 2.57 4.43 1.16
CA GLY A 304 2.34 5.46 0.14
C GLY A 304 3.46 5.50 -0.92
N PRO A 305 3.56 6.59 -1.68
CA PRO A 305 4.46 6.69 -2.84
C PRO A 305 5.94 6.52 -2.50
N ARG A 306 6.35 6.89 -1.26
CA ARG A 306 7.75 6.81 -0.80
C ARG A 306 8.21 5.41 -0.38
N LEU A 307 7.30 4.45 -0.31
CA LEU A 307 7.59 3.11 0.19
C LEU A 307 8.65 2.38 -0.65
N ALA A 308 8.59 2.50 -1.98
CA ALA A 308 9.59 1.90 -2.86
C ALA A 308 10.99 2.53 -2.68
N GLU A 309 11.04 3.84 -2.39
CA GLU A 309 12.28 4.51 -2.01
C GLU A 309 12.79 4.02 -0.65
N GLY A 310 11.88 3.80 0.31
CA GLY A 310 12.19 3.20 1.61
C GLY A 310 12.85 1.83 1.46
N LEU A 311 12.28 0.96 0.62
CA LEU A 311 12.88 -0.35 0.29
C LEU A 311 14.27 -0.21 -0.32
N LYS A 312 14.45 0.72 -1.25
CA LYS A 312 15.75 0.99 -1.85
C LYS A 312 16.77 1.43 -0.80
N LYS A 313 16.40 2.35 0.11
CA LYS A 313 17.29 2.79 1.20
C LYS A 313 17.64 1.68 2.17
N LEU A 314 16.70 0.78 2.47
CA LEU A 314 17.01 -0.43 3.25
C LEU A 314 18.08 -1.26 2.56
N ALA A 315 17.92 -1.55 1.27
CA ALA A 315 18.90 -2.32 0.51
C ALA A 315 20.27 -1.63 0.45
N GLU A 316 20.32 -0.32 0.29
CA GLU A 316 21.55 0.48 0.29
C GLU A 316 22.28 0.47 1.65
N ILE A 317 21.53 0.40 2.76
CA ILE A 317 22.10 0.26 4.11
C ILE A 317 22.62 -1.15 4.33
N ILE A 318 21.87 -2.17 3.92
CA ILE A 318 22.17 -3.58 4.14
C ILE A 318 23.32 -4.03 3.23
N HIS A 319 23.36 -3.55 2.00
CA HIS A 319 24.28 -3.90 0.94
C HIS A 319 24.92 -2.66 0.30
N PRO A 320 25.82 -1.95 1.01
CA PRO A 320 26.42 -0.72 0.46
C PRO A 320 27.22 -0.96 -0.84
N GLU A 321 27.58 -2.19 -1.16
CA GLU A 321 28.24 -2.57 -2.41
C GLU A 321 27.37 -2.40 -3.66
N ILE A 322 26.03 -2.40 -3.55
CA ILE A 322 25.14 -2.19 -4.70
C ILE A 322 25.11 -0.75 -5.20
N LEU A 323 25.70 0.19 -4.45
CA LEU A 323 25.84 1.60 -4.83
C LEU A 323 26.99 1.84 -5.82
N ARG A 324 27.74 0.79 -6.19
CA ARG A 324 28.88 0.83 -7.12
C ARG A 324 28.44 0.38 -8.50
#